data_b66614e06dac4d0e60faaec43c359860
#
_entry.id   b66614e06dac4d0e60faaec43c359860
#
_cell.length_a   1.000
_cell.length_b   1.000
_cell.length_c   1.000
_cell.angle_alpha   90.00
_cell.angle_beta   90.00
_cell.angle_gamma   90.00
#
_symmetry.space_group_name_H-M   'P 1'
#
loop_
_entity.id
_entity.type
_entity.pdbx_description
1 polymer ?
#
loop_
_entity_poly.entity_id
_entity_poly.type
_entity_poly.pdbx_seq_one_letter_code
_entity_poly.pdbx_strand_id
1 'polypeptide(L)'
;ADAARLDSDVLALAQRIICEHVARSRYPDSFSGGVRVLTVDGRVLEHFEEINRGAAGRLLGAEQVYEKFMANCALTISHEQAEALWQSLQQMDELEDVTGLMALLRTETNKAN
;
A
#
# COMPACT_ATOMS: atom_id res chain seq x y z
N ALA A 1 -7.09 1.36 -7.73
CA ALA A 1 -7.38 2.10 -6.49
C ALA A 1 -8.59 3.03 -6.65
N ASP A 2 -8.73 3.70 -7.80
CA ASP A 2 -9.84 4.64 -8.01
C ASP A 2 -11.21 3.96 -8.17
N ALA A 3 -11.28 2.79 -8.80
CA ALA A 3 -12.53 2.06 -8.96
C ALA A 3 -13.15 1.65 -7.60
N ALA A 4 -12.34 1.18 -6.65
CA ALA A 4 -12.82 0.83 -5.32
C ALA A 4 -13.27 2.07 -4.50
N ARG A 5 -12.69 3.24 -4.76
CA ARG A 5 -13.11 4.51 -4.09
C ARG A 5 -14.45 5.03 -4.57
N LEU A 6 -14.89 4.61 -5.75
CA LEU A 6 -16.17 5.00 -6.34
C LEU A 6 -17.27 3.94 -6.15
N ASP A 7 -16.92 2.80 -5.55
CA ASP A 7 -17.89 1.75 -5.24
C ASP A 7 -18.85 2.23 -4.14
N SER A 8 -20.14 2.22 -4.46
CA SER A 8 -21.21 2.68 -3.57
C SER A 8 -21.27 1.90 -2.26
N ASP A 9 -20.96 0.60 -2.29
CA ASP A 9 -21.01 -0.26 -1.10
C ASP A 9 -19.82 0.06 -0.17
N VAL A 10 -18.64 0.34 -0.75
CA VAL A 10 -17.47 0.81 -0.01
C VAL A 10 -17.74 2.17 0.62
N LEU A 11 -18.38 3.10 -0.11
CA LEU A 11 -18.74 4.41 0.43
C LEU A 11 -19.79 4.31 1.54
N ALA A 12 -20.81 3.46 1.38
CA ALA A 12 -21.82 3.21 2.40
C ALA A 12 -21.21 2.58 3.66
N LEU A 13 -20.26 1.67 3.51
CA LEU A 13 -19.52 1.10 4.64
C LEU A 13 -18.66 2.16 5.33
N ALA A 14 -17.97 3.00 4.58
CA ALA A 14 -17.12 4.07 5.11
C ALA A 14 -17.91 5.06 5.99
N GLN A 15 -19.15 5.36 5.65
CA GLN A 15 -20.03 6.21 6.46
C GLN A 15 -20.41 5.61 7.82
N ARG A 16 -20.24 4.31 8.01
CA ARG A 16 -20.53 3.59 9.25
C ARG A 16 -19.30 3.46 10.16
N ILE A 17 -18.13 3.92 9.71
CA ILE A 17 -16.90 3.87 10.48
C ILE A 17 -16.84 5.04 11.45
N ILE A 18 -16.62 4.72 12.71
CA ILE A 18 -16.40 5.68 13.80
C ILE A 18 -14.94 5.55 14.24
N CYS A 19 -14.23 6.66 14.33
CA CYS A 19 -12.86 6.68 14.84
C CYS A 19 -12.87 7.03 16.33
N GLU A 20 -12.22 6.20 17.13
CA GLU A 20 -12.10 6.39 18.58
C GLU A 20 -10.63 6.43 18.99
N HIS A 21 -10.33 7.24 20.01
CA HIS A 21 -8.99 7.22 20.61
C HIS A 21 -8.83 5.98 21.47
N VAL A 22 -7.71 5.25 21.29
CA VAL A 22 -7.40 4.06 22.07
C VAL A 22 -6.26 4.34 23.04
N ALA A 23 -6.55 4.23 24.34
CA ALA A 23 -5.58 4.52 25.41
C ALA A 23 -4.32 3.62 25.39
N ARG A 24 -4.42 2.40 24.81
CA ARG A 24 -3.29 1.47 24.64
C ARG A 24 -2.41 1.78 23.42
N SER A 25 -2.65 2.91 22.74
CA SER A 25 -1.81 3.34 21.62
C SER A 25 -0.36 3.54 22.10
N ARG A 26 0.59 3.07 21.30
CA ARG A 26 2.03 3.24 21.56
C ARG A 26 2.63 4.44 20.81
N TYR A 27 1.79 5.31 20.28
CA TYR A 27 2.26 6.55 19.66
C TYR A 27 2.99 7.44 20.73
N PRO A 28 4.14 8.01 20.44
CA PRO A 28 4.84 8.09 19.14
C PRO A 28 5.82 6.95 18.83
N ASP A 29 6.04 6.00 19.74
CA ASP A 29 7.04 4.92 19.58
C ASP A 29 6.68 3.97 18.42
N SER A 30 5.39 3.77 18.18
CA SER A 30 4.87 3.03 17.02
C SER A 30 3.48 3.54 16.63
N PHE A 31 3.12 3.32 15.35
CA PHE A 31 1.77 3.60 14.85
C PHE A 31 0.88 2.37 15.09
N SER A 32 0.41 2.24 16.31
CA SER A 32 -0.54 1.20 16.69
C SER A 32 -1.95 1.58 16.27
N GLY A 33 -2.79 0.60 16.00
CA GLY A 33 -4.19 0.82 15.66
C GLY A 33 -4.99 -0.47 15.64
N GLY A 34 -6.29 -0.35 15.64
CA GLY A 34 -7.16 -1.51 15.62
C GLY A 34 -8.48 -1.24 14.92
N VAL A 35 -9.19 -2.31 14.66
CA VAL A 35 -10.52 -2.28 14.10
C VAL A 35 -11.43 -3.18 14.94
N ARG A 36 -12.66 -2.69 15.18
CA ARG A 36 -13.75 -3.48 15.76
C ARG A 36 -14.91 -3.46 14.80
N VAL A 37 -15.43 -4.63 14.46
CA VAL A 37 -16.57 -4.79 13.58
C VAL A 37 -17.69 -5.45 14.35
N LEU A 38 -18.84 -4.77 14.41
CA LEU A 38 -20.10 -5.36 14.88
C LEU A 38 -20.88 -5.86 13.67
N THR A 39 -21.03 -7.17 13.57
CA THR A 39 -21.75 -7.79 12.47
C THR A 39 -23.26 -7.75 12.69
N VAL A 40 -24.06 -7.93 11.62
CA VAL A 40 -25.53 -7.92 11.68
C VAL A 40 -26.11 -9.06 12.52
N ASP A 41 -25.38 -10.16 12.69
CA ASP A 41 -25.75 -11.30 13.56
C ASP A 41 -25.27 -11.11 15.01
N GLY A 42 -24.76 -9.91 15.36
CA GLY A 42 -24.38 -9.53 16.72
C GLY A 42 -22.98 -9.99 17.16
N ARG A 43 -22.17 -10.60 16.27
CA ARG A 43 -20.78 -10.93 16.60
C ARG A 43 -19.91 -9.69 16.63
N VAL A 44 -18.93 -9.68 17.52
CA VAL A 44 -17.87 -8.67 17.57
C VAL A 44 -16.58 -9.30 17.07
N LEU A 45 -16.04 -8.75 15.99
CA LEU A 45 -14.71 -9.10 15.47
C LEU A 45 -13.78 -7.96 15.82
N GLU A 46 -12.63 -8.27 16.39
CA GLU A 46 -11.67 -7.27 16.82
C GLU A 46 -10.26 -7.68 16.43
N HIS A 47 -9.50 -6.73 15.92
CA HIS A 47 -8.08 -6.89 15.65
C HIS A 47 -7.34 -5.62 16.04
N PHE A 48 -6.16 -5.78 16.65
CA PHE A 48 -5.32 -4.67 17.06
C PHE A 48 -3.85 -4.96 16.72
N GLU A 49 -3.22 -4.01 16.06
CA GLU A 49 -1.80 -4.04 15.72
C GLU A 49 -1.05 -3.09 16.65
N GLU A 50 -0.19 -3.62 17.48
CA GLU A 50 0.65 -2.81 18.39
C GLU A 50 1.79 -2.11 17.65
N ILE A 51 2.34 -2.78 16.64
CA ILE A 51 3.44 -2.29 15.81
C ILE A 51 3.01 -2.39 14.34
N ASN A 52 2.97 -1.25 13.67
CA ASN A 52 2.61 -1.20 12.27
C ASN A 52 3.62 -1.97 11.39
N ARG A 53 3.14 -2.55 10.30
CA ARG A 53 3.98 -3.21 9.30
C ARG A 53 5.00 -2.24 8.72
N GLY A 54 6.25 -2.66 8.60
CA GLY A 54 7.36 -1.86 8.08
C GLY A 54 8.08 -1.04 9.16
N ALA A 55 7.60 -1.02 10.40
CA ALA A 55 8.35 -0.42 11.51
C ALA A 55 9.54 -1.29 11.94
N ALA A 56 10.48 -0.72 12.69
CA ALA A 56 11.72 -1.39 13.12
C ALA A 56 11.50 -2.73 13.84
N GLY A 57 10.40 -2.88 14.59
CA GLY A 57 10.03 -4.14 15.25
C GLY A 57 9.23 -5.12 14.37
N ARG A 58 8.91 -4.77 13.12
CA ARG A 58 8.09 -5.57 12.21
C ARG A 58 8.40 -5.24 10.74
N LEU A 59 9.65 -5.49 10.36
CA LEU A 59 10.12 -5.23 9.00
C LEU A 59 9.33 -6.07 7.97
N LEU A 60 9.17 -5.50 6.78
CA LEU A 60 8.63 -6.23 5.63
C LEU A 60 9.72 -7.12 5.03
N GLY A 61 9.36 -8.34 4.68
CA GLY A 61 10.22 -9.20 3.85
C GLY A 61 10.28 -8.68 2.41
N ALA A 62 11.34 -9.09 1.68
CA ALA A 62 11.54 -8.67 0.30
C ALA A 62 10.34 -8.99 -0.61
N GLU A 63 9.71 -10.16 -0.44
CA GLU A 63 8.51 -10.56 -1.17
C GLU A 63 7.34 -9.57 -0.95
N GLN A 64 7.09 -9.18 0.30
CA GLN A 64 6.01 -8.22 0.62
C GLN A 64 6.28 -6.82 0.05
N VAL A 65 7.54 -6.41 0.00
CA VAL A 65 7.93 -5.15 -0.65
C VAL A 65 7.71 -5.23 -2.15
N TYR A 66 8.11 -6.35 -2.78
CA TYR A 66 7.89 -6.62 -4.20
C TYR A 66 6.40 -6.62 -4.56
N GLU A 67 5.56 -7.37 -3.83
CA GLU A 67 4.11 -7.41 -4.06
C GLU A 67 3.48 -6.01 -4.01
N LYS A 68 3.85 -5.23 -3.00
CA LYS A 68 3.37 -3.85 -2.85
C LYS A 68 3.84 -2.95 -3.99
N PHE A 69 5.11 -3.09 -4.40
CA PHE A 69 5.67 -2.36 -5.52
C PHE A 69 4.90 -2.68 -6.82
N MET A 70 4.73 -3.95 -7.15
CA MET A 70 4.01 -4.39 -8.35
C MET A 70 2.55 -3.94 -8.34
N ALA A 71 1.86 -4.04 -7.20
CA ALA A 71 0.48 -3.56 -7.06
C ALA A 71 0.34 -2.05 -7.31
N ASN A 72 1.31 -1.25 -6.87
CA ASN A 72 1.33 0.19 -7.13
C ASN A 72 1.65 0.51 -8.61
N CYS A 73 2.62 -0.18 -9.19
CA CYS A 73 3.00 -0.01 -10.59
C CYS A 73 1.86 -0.35 -11.56
N ALA A 74 1.07 -1.38 -11.25
CA ALA A 74 -0.07 -1.81 -12.07
C ALA A 74 -1.14 -0.73 -12.29
N LEU A 75 -1.10 0.36 -11.52
CA LEU A 75 -2.01 1.51 -11.69
C LEU A 75 -1.62 2.42 -12.86
N THR A 76 -0.36 2.36 -13.32
CA THR A 76 0.19 3.37 -14.24
C THR A 76 1.05 2.83 -15.35
N ILE A 77 1.73 1.70 -15.14
CA ILE A 77 2.65 1.09 -16.11
C ILE A 77 2.33 -0.39 -16.32
N SER A 78 2.83 -0.96 -17.41
CA SER A 78 2.67 -2.39 -17.69
C SER A 78 3.42 -3.27 -16.68
N HIS A 79 3.00 -4.54 -16.58
CA HIS A 79 3.70 -5.51 -15.73
C HIS A 79 5.16 -5.68 -16.16
N GLU A 80 5.44 -5.73 -17.46
CA GLU A 80 6.80 -5.86 -18.00
C GLU A 80 7.67 -4.65 -17.64
N GLN A 81 7.13 -3.43 -17.75
CA GLN A 81 7.82 -2.22 -17.31
C GLN A 81 8.10 -2.22 -15.80
N ALA A 82 7.14 -2.67 -15.00
CA ALA A 82 7.29 -2.76 -13.55
C ALA A 82 8.38 -3.77 -13.17
N GLU A 83 8.44 -4.92 -13.84
CA GLU A 83 9.51 -5.90 -13.64
C GLU A 83 10.88 -5.34 -14.00
N ALA A 84 11.02 -4.71 -15.17
CA ALA A 84 12.26 -4.07 -15.59
C ALA A 84 12.71 -2.99 -14.59
N LEU A 85 11.78 -2.19 -14.10
CA LEU A 85 12.04 -1.18 -13.07
C LEU A 85 12.49 -1.82 -11.76
N TRP A 86 11.82 -2.90 -11.31
CA TRP A 86 12.22 -3.63 -10.11
C TRP A 86 13.64 -4.17 -10.20
N GLN A 87 13.99 -4.80 -11.33
CA GLN A 87 15.34 -5.33 -11.58
C GLN A 87 16.39 -4.21 -11.52
N SER A 88 16.11 -3.07 -12.14
CA SER A 88 17.02 -1.92 -12.12
C SER A 88 17.18 -1.33 -10.71
N LEU A 89 16.12 -1.31 -9.91
CA LEU A 89 16.16 -0.85 -8.52
C LEU A 89 16.99 -1.79 -7.62
N GLN A 90 16.98 -3.10 -7.88
CA GLN A 90 17.80 -4.07 -7.13
C GLN A 90 19.31 -3.90 -7.37
N GLN A 91 19.69 -3.27 -8.47
CA GLN A 91 21.08 -3.04 -8.90
C GLN A 91 21.43 -1.54 -8.87
N MET A 92 20.64 -0.72 -8.16
CA MET A 92 20.76 0.73 -8.22
C MET A 92 22.14 1.24 -7.75
N ASP A 93 22.79 0.56 -6.82
CA ASP A 93 24.12 0.85 -6.32
C ASP A 93 25.26 0.53 -7.32
N GLU A 94 24.97 -0.25 -8.35
CA GLU A 94 25.90 -0.61 -9.42
C GLU A 94 25.73 0.27 -10.67
N LEU A 95 24.71 1.13 -10.72
CA LEU A 95 24.43 1.98 -11.87
C LEU A 95 25.40 3.18 -11.92
N GLU A 96 26.01 3.40 -13.09
CA GLU A 96 26.82 4.61 -13.33
C GLU A 96 25.96 5.89 -13.33
N ASP A 97 24.72 5.81 -13.83
CA ASP A 97 23.74 6.88 -13.79
C ASP A 97 22.30 6.32 -13.71
N VAL A 98 21.35 7.17 -13.34
CA VAL A 98 19.94 6.80 -13.17
C VAL A 98 19.06 7.12 -14.40
N THR A 99 19.64 7.55 -15.52
CA THR A 99 18.89 7.98 -16.72
C THR A 99 18.03 6.85 -17.27
N GLY A 100 18.60 5.63 -17.36
CA GLY A 100 17.89 4.43 -17.82
C GLY A 100 16.72 4.06 -16.91
N LEU A 101 16.93 4.11 -15.60
CA LEU A 101 15.90 3.84 -14.60
C LEU A 101 14.76 4.87 -14.68
N MET A 102 15.10 6.16 -14.83
CA MET A 102 14.10 7.22 -14.98
C MET A 102 13.32 7.12 -16.30
N ALA A 103 13.91 6.55 -17.35
CA ALA A 103 13.19 6.28 -18.60
C ALA A 103 12.08 5.23 -18.44
N LEU A 104 12.27 4.21 -17.57
CA LEU A 104 11.26 3.20 -17.26
C LEU A 104 10.05 3.77 -16.51
N LEU A 105 10.19 4.92 -15.84
CA LEU A 105 9.09 5.59 -15.13
C LEU A 105 8.21 6.45 -16.05
N ARG A 106 8.61 6.64 -17.31
CA ARG A 106 7.80 7.41 -18.24
C ARG A 106 6.62 6.58 -18.71
N THR A 107 5.42 6.99 -18.35
CA THR A 107 4.21 6.50 -19.00
C THR A 107 4.20 7.02 -20.43
N GLU A 108 3.98 6.14 -21.42
CA GLU A 108 3.63 6.62 -22.76
C GLU A 108 2.36 7.45 -22.61
N THR A 109 2.52 8.75 -22.71
CA THR A 109 1.36 9.65 -22.77
C THR A 109 0.67 9.32 -24.10
N ASN A 110 -0.39 8.49 -24.02
CA ASN A 110 -1.24 8.21 -25.17
C ASN A 110 -1.82 9.57 -25.58
N LYS A 111 -1.21 10.20 -26.59
CA LYS A 111 -1.79 11.34 -27.29
C LYS A 111 -3.03 10.81 -27.99
N ALA A 112 -4.14 10.72 -27.26
CA ALA A 112 -5.44 10.64 -27.87
C ALA A 112 -5.63 11.92 -28.69
N ASN A 113 -5.63 11.74 -29.98
CA ASN A 113 -5.89 12.74 -31.00
C ASN A 113 -7.40 12.98 -31.04
#